data_cb224479eecafb016d68299cce8f5333
#
_entry.id   cb224479eecafb016d68299cce8f5333
#
_cell.length_a   1.000
_cell.length_b   1.000
_cell.length_c   1.000
_cell.angle_alpha   90.00
_cell.angle_beta   90.00
_cell.angle_gamma   90.00
#
_symmetry.space_group_name_H-M   'P 1'
#
loop_
_entity.id
_entity.type
_entity.pdbx_description
1 polymer ?
#
loop_
_entity_poly.entity_id
_entity_poly.type
_entity_poly.pdbx_seq_one_letter_code
_entity_poly.pdbx_strand_id
1 'polypeptide(L)'
;MSALRHVVCALSGGVDSAVAALLLRRRGYQVTGVFMKNWDSLDEHGVCAADKDCEDAYKVCQLLDIPFHQVSYVKEYWNDVFSDFLNEYEKGRTPNPDIMCNKHIKFSCFYHYAVDNLGADAVATGHYARTSLEDEEVFEQKHTKRPDGLFRNRFEVRNPVKLLQAADSYKDQTFFLSQVSQDALRRTIFPLGELTKDFVKKIAAENRLHHVLQKKESMGICFIGKRNFEHFILQYLQPRPGKFISIEDNKVLGTHKAPQVDHPALYRDLLRTNRVHWIAEEPPATLVRDKMMECHFRFRHQMALVPCVLTLNQDGTVWVTAVKAVRGLALGQFAVFYKSDECLGSGKILRLGPSAYTLQKGKNRTRVAPEVSSDSPGLHPTP
;
A
#
# COMPACT_ATOMS: atom_id res chain seq x y z
N MET A 1 3.86 -3.96 41.72
CA MET A 1 4.61 -4.36 40.52
C MET A 1 3.75 -4.00 39.33
N SER A 2 4.18 -3.13 38.45
CA SER A 2 3.49 -2.86 37.17
C SER A 2 3.44 -4.19 36.41
N ALA A 3 2.25 -4.60 35.94
CA ALA A 3 2.13 -5.79 35.10
C ALA A 3 3.02 -5.61 33.87
N LEU A 4 3.77 -6.65 33.48
CA LEU A 4 4.57 -6.65 32.26
C LEU A 4 3.62 -6.42 31.07
N ARG A 5 3.94 -5.43 30.24
CA ARG A 5 3.17 -5.09 29.03
C ARG A 5 3.32 -6.21 28.00
N HIS A 6 2.21 -6.75 27.53
CA HIS A 6 2.18 -7.87 26.60
C HIS A 6 2.10 -7.39 25.15
N VAL A 7 3.10 -7.73 24.35
CA VAL A 7 3.18 -7.40 22.91
C VAL A 7 3.15 -8.66 22.07
N VAL A 8 2.20 -8.75 21.15
CA VAL A 8 2.14 -9.86 20.17
C VAL A 8 2.82 -9.42 18.88
N CYS A 9 3.91 -10.10 18.53
CA CYS A 9 4.73 -9.79 17.37
C CYS A 9 4.40 -10.72 16.20
N ALA A 10 4.03 -10.15 15.04
CA ALA A 10 3.83 -10.89 13.81
C ALA A 10 5.18 -11.37 13.26
N LEU A 11 5.34 -12.67 13.11
CA LEU A 11 6.55 -13.32 12.58
C LEU A 11 6.29 -13.87 11.18
N SER A 12 7.14 -13.51 10.23
CA SER A 12 7.06 -13.98 8.84
C SER A 12 8.13 -15.03 8.49
N GLY A 13 8.94 -15.43 9.48
CA GLY A 13 10.13 -16.25 9.22
C GLY A 13 11.27 -15.50 8.50
N GLY A 14 11.19 -14.17 8.41
CA GLY A 14 12.23 -13.30 7.83
C GLY A 14 12.99 -12.52 8.90
N VAL A 15 14.14 -11.94 8.49
CA VAL A 15 15.08 -11.24 9.40
C VAL A 15 14.43 -10.04 10.09
N ASP A 16 13.57 -9.28 9.39
CA ASP A 16 12.96 -8.06 9.94
C ASP A 16 12.03 -8.37 11.11
N SER A 17 11.13 -9.34 10.95
CA SER A 17 10.23 -9.75 12.02
C SER A 17 10.97 -10.40 13.20
N ALA A 18 12.05 -11.14 12.93
CA ALA A 18 12.88 -11.74 13.97
C ALA A 18 13.59 -10.68 14.83
N VAL A 19 14.17 -9.66 14.18
CA VAL A 19 14.82 -8.55 14.89
C VAL A 19 13.81 -7.69 15.62
N ALA A 20 12.61 -7.47 15.05
CA ALA A 20 11.54 -6.77 15.74
C ALA A 20 11.18 -7.45 17.08
N ALA A 21 10.97 -8.78 17.08
CA ALA A 21 10.72 -9.55 18.30
C ALA A 21 11.86 -9.47 19.31
N LEU A 22 13.12 -9.57 18.85
CA LEU A 22 14.31 -9.44 19.68
C LEU A 22 14.37 -8.06 20.38
N LEU A 23 14.11 -6.99 19.64
CA LEU A 23 14.16 -5.63 20.18
C LEU A 23 13.08 -5.41 21.23
N LEU A 24 11.86 -5.91 21.00
CA LEU A 24 10.77 -5.85 21.99
C LEU A 24 11.12 -6.57 23.28
N ARG A 25 11.68 -7.79 23.17
CA ARG A 25 12.14 -8.55 24.35
C ARG A 25 13.23 -7.79 25.11
N ARG A 26 14.18 -7.15 24.40
CA ARG A 26 15.24 -6.33 25.01
C ARG A 26 14.71 -5.09 25.72
N ARG A 27 13.59 -4.53 25.25
CA ARG A 27 12.87 -3.44 25.94
C ARG A 27 12.11 -3.88 27.18
N GLY A 28 12.16 -5.19 27.52
CA GLY A 28 11.54 -5.75 28.72
C GLY A 28 10.04 -6.05 28.59
N TYR A 29 9.49 -6.09 27.36
CA TYR A 29 8.12 -6.51 27.13
C TYR A 29 7.94 -8.03 27.24
N GLN A 30 6.77 -8.47 27.67
CA GLN A 30 6.34 -9.85 27.48
C GLN A 30 5.97 -10.00 26.01
N VAL A 31 6.72 -10.80 25.26
CA VAL A 31 6.54 -10.96 23.81
C VAL A 31 5.98 -12.33 23.49
N THR A 32 4.96 -12.38 22.62
CA THR A 32 4.45 -13.62 22.04
C THR A 32 4.60 -13.52 20.51
N GLY A 33 5.21 -14.52 19.89
CA GLY A 33 5.34 -14.61 18.43
C GLY A 33 4.13 -15.27 17.79
N VAL A 34 3.61 -14.67 16.71
CA VAL A 34 2.51 -15.26 15.93
C VAL A 34 2.90 -15.35 14.46
N PHE A 35 2.84 -16.56 13.91
CA PHE A 35 2.96 -16.79 12.48
C PHE A 35 1.57 -16.86 11.83
N MET A 36 1.40 -16.13 10.70
CA MET A 36 0.15 -16.11 9.93
C MET A 36 0.32 -16.93 8.65
N LYS A 37 -0.41 -18.06 8.53
CA LYS A 37 -0.52 -18.81 7.28
C LYS A 37 -1.62 -18.18 6.42
N ASN A 38 -1.23 -17.40 5.42
CA ASN A 38 -2.17 -16.66 4.56
C ASN A 38 -2.45 -17.35 3.23
N TRP A 39 -1.63 -18.32 2.86
CA TRP A 39 -1.76 -19.05 1.61
C TRP A 39 -1.35 -20.50 1.79
N ASP A 40 -2.07 -21.40 1.11
CA ASP A 40 -1.84 -22.83 1.18
C ASP A 40 -1.79 -23.42 -0.25
N SER A 41 -0.64 -23.26 -0.87
CA SER A 41 -0.41 -23.91 -2.16
C SER A 41 1.01 -24.44 -2.23
N LEU A 42 1.12 -25.62 -2.80
CA LEU A 42 2.39 -26.25 -3.14
C LEU A 42 3.01 -25.52 -4.33
N ASP A 43 4.33 -25.33 -4.32
CA ASP A 43 5.08 -24.89 -5.47
C ASP A 43 5.23 -26.03 -6.52
N GLU A 44 5.95 -25.77 -7.63
CA GLU A 44 6.22 -26.76 -8.70
C GLU A 44 6.98 -28.00 -8.20
N HIS A 45 7.54 -27.94 -6.97
CA HIS A 45 8.28 -29.03 -6.35
C HIS A 45 7.51 -29.72 -5.21
N GLY A 46 6.23 -29.38 -5.03
CA GLY A 46 5.39 -29.94 -3.97
C GLY A 46 5.70 -29.39 -2.57
N VAL A 47 6.41 -28.28 -2.46
CA VAL A 47 6.78 -27.66 -1.18
C VAL A 47 5.92 -26.44 -0.90
N CYS A 48 5.35 -26.38 0.30
CA CYS A 48 4.67 -25.18 0.78
C CYS A 48 5.70 -24.19 1.35
N ALA A 49 5.88 -23.05 0.69
CA ALA A 49 6.80 -22.02 1.18
C ALA A 49 6.41 -21.50 2.58
N ALA A 50 5.10 -21.47 2.88
CA ALA A 50 4.60 -21.04 4.18
C ALA A 50 5.01 -21.97 5.32
N ASP A 51 5.15 -23.27 5.08
CA ASP A 51 5.52 -24.23 6.13
C ASP A 51 6.98 -24.01 6.55
N LYS A 52 7.88 -23.77 5.57
CA LYS A 52 9.27 -23.42 5.86
C LYS A 52 9.39 -22.07 6.58
N ASP A 53 8.60 -21.10 6.20
CA ASP A 53 8.55 -19.79 6.86
C ASP A 53 8.05 -19.92 8.31
N CYS A 54 7.09 -20.83 8.55
CA CYS A 54 6.59 -21.16 9.87
C CYS A 54 7.66 -21.82 10.77
N GLU A 55 8.43 -22.78 10.21
CA GLU A 55 9.56 -23.40 10.93
C GLU A 55 10.63 -22.36 11.31
N ASP A 56 10.96 -21.45 10.40
CA ASP A 56 11.94 -20.40 10.67
C ASP A 56 11.42 -19.43 11.74
N ALA A 57 10.13 -19.08 11.74
CA ALA A 57 9.51 -18.27 12.79
C ALA A 57 9.49 -18.97 14.13
N TYR A 58 9.20 -20.28 14.15
CA TYR A 58 9.26 -21.10 15.37
C TYR A 58 10.67 -21.15 15.96
N LYS A 59 11.71 -21.36 15.13
CA LYS A 59 13.12 -21.32 15.57
C LYS A 59 13.49 -19.97 16.17
N VAL A 60 12.98 -18.85 15.61
CA VAL A 60 13.18 -17.53 16.20
C VAL A 60 12.58 -17.48 17.61
N CYS A 61 11.36 -17.96 17.81
CA CYS A 61 10.72 -17.99 19.12
C CYS A 61 11.50 -18.85 20.13
N GLN A 62 12.00 -20.01 19.70
CA GLN A 62 12.85 -20.86 20.55
C GLN A 62 14.14 -20.14 20.96
N LEU A 63 14.85 -19.48 20.03
CA LEU A 63 16.07 -18.72 20.30
C LEU A 63 15.84 -17.53 21.23
N LEU A 64 14.68 -16.91 21.11
CA LEU A 64 14.30 -15.76 21.93
C LEU A 64 13.61 -16.16 23.23
N ASP A 65 13.35 -17.45 23.45
CA ASP A 65 12.61 -17.96 24.61
C ASP A 65 11.28 -17.20 24.80
N ILE A 66 10.45 -17.17 23.74
CA ILE A 66 9.13 -16.55 23.72
C ILE A 66 8.08 -17.54 23.22
N PRO A 67 6.82 -17.46 23.69
CA PRO A 67 5.72 -18.29 23.19
C PRO A 67 5.51 -18.12 21.69
N PHE A 68 5.10 -19.22 21.02
CA PHE A 68 4.79 -19.23 19.59
C PHE A 68 3.37 -19.69 19.34
N HIS A 69 2.65 -18.97 18.47
CA HIS A 69 1.34 -19.35 17.95
C HIS A 69 1.34 -19.36 16.45
N GLN A 70 0.56 -20.25 15.86
CA GLN A 70 0.27 -20.27 14.43
C GLN A 70 -1.22 -20.05 14.23
N VAL A 71 -1.56 -19.14 13.31
CA VAL A 71 -2.94 -18.88 12.90
C VAL A 71 -3.06 -19.01 11.38
N SER A 72 -4.23 -19.43 10.92
CA SER A 72 -4.51 -19.56 9.49
C SER A 72 -5.57 -18.56 9.07
N TYR A 73 -5.23 -17.72 8.12
CA TYR A 73 -6.12 -16.73 7.47
C TYR A 73 -6.28 -17.01 5.98
N VAL A 74 -6.12 -18.27 5.55
CA VAL A 74 -6.22 -18.66 4.13
C VAL A 74 -7.58 -18.28 3.55
N LYS A 75 -8.66 -18.48 4.31
CA LYS A 75 -10.03 -18.15 3.88
C LYS A 75 -10.23 -16.64 3.76
N GLU A 76 -9.84 -15.89 4.78
CA GLU A 76 -9.95 -14.43 4.83
C GLU A 76 -9.08 -13.78 3.73
N TYR A 77 -7.86 -14.28 3.56
CA TYR A 77 -6.95 -13.83 2.51
C TYR A 77 -7.51 -14.09 1.10
N TRP A 78 -8.10 -15.26 0.89
CA TRP A 78 -8.76 -15.58 -0.37
C TRP A 78 -9.91 -14.59 -0.67
N ASN A 79 -10.77 -14.34 0.31
CA ASN A 79 -11.95 -13.50 0.13
C ASN A 79 -11.62 -12.01 -0.03
N ASP A 80 -10.76 -11.48 0.85
CA ASP A 80 -10.58 -10.03 0.98
C ASP A 80 -9.37 -9.49 0.19
N VAL A 81 -8.41 -10.35 -0.16
CA VAL A 81 -7.19 -9.94 -0.86
C VAL A 81 -7.13 -10.52 -2.27
N PHE A 82 -7.23 -11.86 -2.38
CA PHE A 82 -7.02 -12.53 -3.66
C PHE A 82 -8.20 -12.36 -4.62
N SER A 83 -9.43 -12.40 -4.12
CA SER A 83 -10.63 -12.16 -4.94
C SER A 83 -10.67 -10.72 -5.49
N ASP A 84 -10.31 -9.70 -4.67
CA ASP A 84 -10.18 -8.32 -5.17
C ASP A 84 -9.09 -8.21 -6.23
N PHE A 85 -7.96 -8.87 -6.01
CA PHE A 85 -6.85 -8.93 -6.96
C PHE A 85 -7.28 -9.51 -8.31
N LEU A 86 -7.98 -10.66 -8.35
CA LEU A 86 -8.49 -11.26 -9.58
C LEU A 86 -9.51 -10.36 -10.29
N ASN A 87 -10.46 -9.81 -9.54
CA ASN A 87 -11.52 -8.93 -10.06
C ASN A 87 -10.94 -7.65 -10.70
N GLU A 88 -9.90 -7.06 -10.11
CA GLU A 88 -9.23 -5.89 -10.69
C GLU A 88 -8.47 -6.27 -11.97
N TYR A 89 -7.76 -7.42 -12.00
CA TYR A 89 -7.09 -7.90 -13.20
C TYR A 89 -8.07 -8.23 -14.33
N GLU A 90 -9.20 -8.85 -14.02
CA GLU A 90 -10.26 -9.14 -15.01
C GLU A 90 -10.78 -7.87 -15.69
N LYS A 91 -10.82 -6.76 -14.95
CA LYS A 91 -11.17 -5.41 -15.45
C LYS A 91 -10.02 -4.70 -16.18
N GLY A 92 -8.87 -5.35 -16.36
CA GLY A 92 -7.68 -4.75 -16.97
C GLY A 92 -7.02 -3.67 -16.10
N ARG A 93 -7.16 -3.77 -14.77
CA ARG A 93 -6.56 -2.85 -13.81
C ARG A 93 -5.34 -3.48 -13.13
N THR A 94 -4.59 -2.67 -12.39
CA THR A 94 -3.39 -3.11 -11.67
C THR A 94 -3.65 -3.01 -10.15
N PRO A 95 -4.04 -4.09 -9.47
CA PRO A 95 -4.29 -4.10 -8.03
C PRO A 95 -3.00 -4.02 -7.20
N ASN A 96 -3.17 -3.76 -5.90
CA ASN A 96 -2.08 -3.84 -4.92
C ASN A 96 -2.48 -4.76 -3.76
N PRO A 97 -2.17 -6.05 -3.83
CA PRO A 97 -2.56 -7.02 -2.81
C PRO A 97 -1.84 -6.81 -1.47
N ASP A 98 -0.64 -6.20 -1.45
CA ASP A 98 0.09 -5.95 -0.21
C ASP A 98 -0.63 -4.89 0.65
N ILE A 99 -1.17 -3.83 0.04
CA ILE A 99 -2.01 -2.86 0.75
C ILE A 99 -3.26 -3.55 1.31
N MET A 100 -3.92 -4.41 0.53
CA MET A 100 -5.13 -5.14 0.95
C MET A 100 -4.81 -6.15 2.05
N CYS A 101 -3.67 -6.85 1.96
CA CYS A 101 -3.19 -7.76 3.01
C CYS A 101 -2.95 -7.02 4.33
N ASN A 102 -2.26 -5.88 4.30
CA ASN A 102 -2.07 -5.09 5.51
C ASN A 102 -3.40 -4.62 6.09
N LYS A 103 -4.33 -4.15 5.25
CA LYS A 103 -5.65 -3.66 5.68
C LYS A 103 -6.50 -4.75 6.33
N HIS A 104 -6.67 -5.90 5.66
CA HIS A 104 -7.66 -6.91 6.05
C HIS A 104 -7.08 -8.03 6.92
N ILE A 105 -5.82 -8.41 6.69
CA ILE A 105 -5.22 -9.54 7.41
C ILE A 105 -4.39 -9.06 8.60
N LYS A 106 -3.31 -8.30 8.37
CA LYS A 106 -2.35 -7.97 9.44
C LYS A 106 -2.91 -6.98 10.47
N PHE A 107 -3.57 -5.90 10.01
CA PHE A 107 -4.09 -4.86 10.90
C PHE A 107 -5.62 -4.92 11.09
N SER A 108 -6.20 -6.10 10.80
CA SER A 108 -7.58 -6.44 11.13
C SER A 108 -7.62 -7.84 11.77
N CYS A 109 -7.59 -8.93 10.99
CA CYS A 109 -7.73 -10.29 11.53
C CYS A 109 -6.67 -10.61 12.60
N PHE A 110 -5.39 -10.38 12.31
CA PHE A 110 -4.31 -10.62 13.28
C PHE A 110 -4.39 -9.66 14.47
N TYR A 111 -4.68 -8.38 14.23
CA TYR A 111 -4.83 -7.40 15.31
C TYR A 111 -5.91 -7.84 16.30
N HIS A 112 -7.10 -8.19 15.82
CA HIS A 112 -8.20 -8.67 16.69
C HIS A 112 -7.84 -9.98 17.39
N TYR A 113 -7.22 -10.94 16.69
CA TYR A 113 -6.76 -12.17 17.32
C TYR A 113 -5.79 -11.90 18.47
N ALA A 114 -4.82 -11.01 18.26
CA ALA A 114 -3.84 -10.68 19.29
C ALA A 114 -4.49 -10.01 20.51
N VAL A 115 -5.40 -9.07 20.30
CA VAL A 115 -6.05 -8.31 21.38
C VAL A 115 -7.11 -9.16 22.09
N ASP A 116 -7.99 -9.82 21.33
CA ASP A 116 -9.19 -10.47 21.89
C ASP A 116 -8.89 -11.90 22.41
N ASN A 117 -7.98 -12.65 21.74
CA ASN A 117 -7.68 -14.03 22.09
C ASN A 117 -6.41 -14.19 22.92
N LEU A 118 -5.39 -13.37 22.68
CA LEU A 118 -4.12 -13.45 23.42
C LEU A 118 -3.99 -12.38 24.50
N GLY A 119 -4.95 -11.44 24.61
CA GLY A 119 -4.92 -10.39 25.60
C GLY A 119 -3.76 -9.41 25.44
N ALA A 120 -3.35 -9.15 24.19
CA ALA A 120 -2.26 -8.23 23.89
C ALA A 120 -2.62 -6.78 24.24
N ASP A 121 -1.70 -6.08 24.88
CA ASP A 121 -1.78 -4.63 25.06
C ASP A 121 -1.46 -3.91 23.74
N ALA A 122 -0.52 -4.46 22.97
CA ALA A 122 -0.11 -3.94 21.66
C ALA A 122 0.29 -5.07 20.71
N VAL A 123 0.26 -4.77 19.41
CA VAL A 123 0.81 -5.62 18.34
C VAL A 123 2.09 -5.01 17.78
N ALA A 124 2.95 -5.85 17.22
CA ALA A 124 4.16 -5.38 16.55
C ALA A 124 4.42 -6.14 15.26
N THR A 125 5.09 -5.49 14.33
CA THR A 125 5.46 -6.08 13.04
C THR A 125 6.87 -5.64 12.63
N GLY A 126 7.50 -6.39 11.75
CA GLY A 126 8.79 -6.04 11.15
C GLY A 126 8.71 -5.00 10.02
N HIS A 127 7.68 -4.15 9.97
CA HIS A 127 7.60 -3.10 8.97
C HIS A 127 8.52 -1.92 9.32
N TYR A 128 9.10 -1.34 8.27
CA TYR A 128 9.82 -0.08 8.36
C TYR A 128 8.82 1.07 8.24
N ALA A 129 8.35 1.55 9.37
CA ALA A 129 7.45 2.69 9.54
C ALA A 129 7.61 3.23 10.95
N ARG A 130 7.07 4.41 11.22
CA ARG A 130 7.01 5.03 12.55
C ARG A 130 5.59 5.52 12.82
N THR A 131 5.28 5.74 14.08
CA THR A 131 4.07 6.45 14.50
C THR A 131 4.44 7.72 15.26
N SER A 132 3.47 8.61 15.46
CA SER A 132 3.66 9.79 16.29
C SER A 132 3.65 9.50 17.80
N LEU A 133 3.43 8.23 18.19
CA LEU A 133 3.48 7.79 19.58
C LEU A 133 4.84 7.16 19.87
N GLU A 134 5.38 7.44 21.05
CA GLU A 134 6.45 6.64 21.64
C GLU A 134 5.88 5.32 22.16
N ASP A 135 6.73 4.29 22.32
CA ASP A 135 6.27 2.96 22.75
C ASP A 135 5.50 3.01 24.08
N GLU A 136 5.91 3.85 25.01
CA GLU A 136 5.25 3.99 26.32
C GLU A 136 3.84 4.59 26.19
N GLU A 137 3.67 5.57 25.29
CA GLU A 137 2.39 6.20 25.04
C GLU A 137 1.37 5.23 24.44
N VAL A 138 1.82 4.21 23.68
CA VAL A 138 0.96 3.14 23.14
C VAL A 138 0.21 2.43 24.28
N PHE A 139 0.86 2.25 25.43
CA PHE A 139 0.30 1.53 26.58
C PHE A 139 -0.48 2.44 27.55
N GLU A 140 -0.26 3.73 27.52
CA GLU A 140 -0.93 4.69 28.40
C GLU A 140 -2.31 5.12 27.90
N GLN A 141 -2.61 4.81 26.64
CA GLN A 141 -3.90 5.17 26.05
C GLN A 141 -5.04 4.43 26.77
N LYS A 142 -6.01 5.19 27.27
CA LYS A 142 -7.28 4.61 27.72
C LYS A 142 -8.06 4.13 26.49
N HIS A 143 -8.03 2.85 26.26
CA HIS A 143 -8.82 2.23 25.19
C HIS A 143 -10.28 2.19 25.64
N THR A 144 -11.01 3.24 25.40
CA THR A 144 -12.46 3.26 25.50
C THR A 144 -13.00 2.37 24.38
N LYS A 145 -13.61 1.22 24.73
CA LYS A 145 -14.43 0.44 23.77
C LYS A 145 -15.42 1.42 23.17
N ARG A 146 -15.42 1.56 21.84
CA ARG A 146 -16.46 2.33 21.15
C ARG A 146 -17.81 1.76 21.53
N PRO A 147 -18.77 2.56 21.99
CA PRO A 147 -20.15 2.08 22.08
C PRO A 147 -20.62 1.75 20.68
N ASP A 148 -21.24 0.59 20.50
CA ASP A 148 -21.92 0.17 19.25
C ASP A 148 -23.18 1.04 18.97
N GLY A 149 -23.06 2.34 18.94
CA GLY A 149 -24.17 3.28 18.89
C GLY A 149 -24.05 4.32 17.77
N LEU A 150 -25.14 4.50 17.09
CA LEU A 150 -25.48 5.23 15.86
C LEU A 150 -25.00 6.70 15.69
N PHE A 151 -24.27 7.27 16.60
CA PHE A 151 -23.78 8.64 16.48
C PHE A 151 -22.26 8.69 16.69
N ARG A 152 -21.50 8.83 15.59
CA ARG A 152 -20.10 9.27 15.66
C ARG A 152 -20.05 10.61 16.36
N ASN A 153 -19.63 10.61 17.61
CA ASN A 153 -19.34 11.85 18.30
C ASN A 153 -18.05 12.42 17.67
N ARG A 154 -18.16 13.50 16.90
CA ARG A 154 -17.02 14.19 16.24
C ARG A 154 -15.92 14.66 17.21
N PHE A 155 -16.11 14.48 18.51
CA PHE A 155 -15.23 14.96 19.56
C PHE A 155 -14.27 13.89 20.11
N GLU A 156 -14.36 12.62 19.70
CA GLU A 156 -13.56 11.54 20.31
C GLU A 156 -12.19 11.31 19.65
N VAL A 157 -11.94 11.81 18.45
CA VAL A 157 -10.62 11.70 17.80
C VAL A 157 -9.80 12.97 18.07
N ARG A 158 -9.56 13.28 19.33
CA ARG A 158 -8.86 14.52 19.70
C ARG A 158 -7.37 14.53 19.32
N ASN A 159 -6.71 13.36 19.22
CA ASN A 159 -5.32 13.25 18.77
C ASN A 159 -5.15 11.98 17.94
N PRO A 160 -5.36 12.01 16.61
CA PRO A 160 -5.11 10.85 15.77
C PRO A 160 -3.62 10.52 15.77
N VAL A 161 -3.31 9.24 15.88
CA VAL A 161 -1.95 8.75 15.71
C VAL A 161 -1.57 8.89 14.25
N LYS A 162 -0.43 9.51 13.98
CA LYS A 162 0.11 9.70 12.65
C LYS A 162 0.94 8.49 12.25
N LEU A 163 0.88 8.13 10.98
CA LEU A 163 1.78 7.17 10.35
C LEU A 163 2.92 7.96 9.69
N LEU A 164 4.17 7.69 10.12
CA LEU A 164 5.34 8.43 9.69
C LEU A 164 6.29 7.54 8.90
N GLN A 165 6.98 8.12 7.91
CA GLN A 165 7.98 7.41 7.12
C GLN A 165 9.12 6.89 8.01
N ALA A 166 9.68 5.73 7.65
CA ALA A 166 10.85 5.19 8.34
C ALA A 166 12.11 6.05 8.11
N ALA A 167 13.08 5.90 9.00
CA ALA A 167 14.41 6.52 8.83
C ALA A 167 15.13 5.99 7.58
N ASP A 168 14.97 4.71 7.26
CA ASP A 168 15.43 4.11 5.99
C ASP A 168 14.43 4.40 4.87
N SER A 169 14.67 5.44 4.09
CA SER A 169 13.79 5.85 2.99
C SER A 169 13.64 4.79 1.88
N TYR A 170 14.65 3.92 1.67
CA TYR A 170 14.58 2.83 0.70
C TYR A 170 13.70 1.68 1.17
N LYS A 171 13.63 1.46 2.48
CA LYS A 171 12.84 0.40 3.11
C LYS A 171 11.50 0.89 3.64
N ASP A 172 11.23 2.20 3.59
CA ASP A 172 9.98 2.78 4.07
C ASP A 172 8.76 2.05 3.48
N GLN A 173 7.90 1.51 4.36
CA GLN A 173 6.74 0.72 4.01
C GLN A 173 5.40 1.42 4.29
N THR A 174 5.41 2.71 4.59
CA THR A 174 4.18 3.49 4.81
C THR A 174 3.24 3.47 3.62
N PHE A 175 3.77 3.29 2.40
CA PHE A 175 2.98 3.06 1.19
C PHE A 175 2.00 1.88 1.36
N PHE A 176 2.49 0.76 1.86
CA PHE A 176 1.68 -0.45 2.07
C PHE A 176 0.77 -0.36 3.30
N LEU A 177 1.08 0.53 4.25
CA LEU A 177 0.33 0.74 5.49
C LEU A 177 -0.74 1.83 5.37
N SER A 178 -0.87 2.48 4.22
CA SER A 178 -1.73 3.65 3.99
C SER A 178 -3.23 3.41 4.13
N GLN A 179 -3.67 2.16 4.35
CA GLN A 179 -5.05 1.76 4.57
C GLN A 179 -5.29 1.16 5.98
N VAL A 180 -4.31 1.27 6.89
CA VAL A 180 -4.44 0.80 8.27
C VAL A 180 -5.40 1.70 9.06
N SER A 181 -6.25 1.09 9.91
CA SER A 181 -7.20 1.82 10.75
C SER A 181 -6.50 2.52 11.92
N GLN A 182 -7.12 3.58 12.43
CA GLN A 182 -6.64 4.27 13.65
C GLN A 182 -6.59 3.34 14.86
N ASP A 183 -7.59 2.47 15.01
CA ASP A 183 -7.65 1.54 16.16
C ASP A 183 -6.44 0.59 16.17
N ALA A 184 -6.10 0.03 15.01
CA ALA A 184 -4.92 -0.82 14.90
C ALA A 184 -3.62 -0.01 15.06
N LEU A 185 -3.53 1.18 14.42
CA LEU A 185 -2.33 2.00 14.47
C LEU A 185 -1.99 2.47 15.89
N ARG A 186 -3.01 2.82 16.68
CA ARG A 186 -2.87 3.21 18.10
C ARG A 186 -2.24 2.15 18.97
N ARG A 187 -2.41 0.88 18.64
CA ARG A 187 -1.87 -0.28 19.38
C ARG A 187 -0.74 -0.98 18.63
N THR A 188 -0.12 -0.30 17.65
CA THR A 188 0.95 -0.90 16.86
C THR A 188 2.30 -0.27 17.18
N ILE A 189 3.28 -1.14 17.42
CA ILE A 189 4.70 -0.77 17.57
C ILE A 189 5.44 -1.23 16.32
N PHE A 190 6.25 -0.34 15.77
CA PHE A 190 7.16 -0.62 14.66
C PHE A 190 8.62 -0.55 15.13
N PRO A 191 9.19 -1.64 15.67
CA PRO A 191 10.52 -1.61 16.30
C PRO A 191 11.66 -1.23 15.37
N LEU A 192 11.45 -1.34 14.05
CA LEU A 192 12.47 -1.09 13.02
C LEU A 192 12.40 0.31 12.41
N GLY A 193 11.44 1.15 12.83
CA GLY A 193 11.16 2.43 12.18
C GLY A 193 12.33 3.41 12.14
N GLU A 194 13.17 3.41 13.15
CA GLU A 194 14.35 4.27 13.26
C GLU A 194 15.66 3.59 12.77
N LEU A 195 15.57 2.35 12.25
CA LEU A 195 16.74 1.55 11.89
C LEU A 195 16.89 1.44 10.37
N THR A 196 18.16 1.42 9.92
CA THR A 196 18.48 1.04 8.54
C THR A 196 18.51 -0.49 8.39
N LYS A 197 18.24 -0.96 7.16
CA LYS A 197 18.26 -2.39 6.86
C LYS A 197 19.61 -3.05 7.19
N ASP A 198 20.70 -2.37 6.92
CA ASP A 198 22.05 -2.89 7.22
C ASP A 198 22.28 -3.03 8.72
N PHE A 199 21.77 -2.08 9.51
CA PHE A 199 21.84 -2.17 10.96
C PHE A 199 21.00 -3.32 11.51
N VAL A 200 19.79 -3.54 10.95
CA VAL A 200 18.94 -4.70 11.26
C VAL A 200 19.67 -6.02 10.98
N LYS A 201 20.35 -6.14 9.83
CA LYS A 201 21.15 -7.32 9.49
C LYS A 201 22.31 -7.53 10.49
N LYS A 202 22.96 -6.45 10.92
CA LYS A 202 24.03 -6.50 11.94
C LYS A 202 23.49 -6.99 13.27
N ILE A 203 22.37 -6.46 13.74
CA ILE A 203 21.71 -6.95 14.96
C ILE A 203 21.41 -8.46 14.86
N ALA A 204 20.87 -8.91 13.73
CA ALA A 204 20.57 -10.32 13.52
C ALA A 204 21.82 -11.21 13.61
N ALA A 205 22.94 -10.78 12.98
CA ALA A 205 24.20 -11.50 13.00
C ALA A 205 24.78 -11.63 14.42
N GLU A 206 24.77 -10.53 15.19
CA GLU A 206 25.29 -10.49 16.55
C GLU A 206 24.44 -11.30 17.55
N ASN A 207 23.18 -11.64 17.18
CA ASN A 207 22.25 -12.33 18.05
C ASN A 207 21.89 -13.77 17.60
N ARG A 208 22.76 -14.40 16.84
CA ARG A 208 22.64 -15.81 16.40
C ARG A 208 21.41 -16.09 15.52
N LEU A 209 20.82 -15.07 14.91
CA LEU A 209 19.68 -15.21 13.99
C LEU A 209 20.15 -15.53 12.56
N HIS A 210 21.19 -16.39 12.42
CA HIS A 210 21.83 -16.66 11.13
C HIS A 210 20.91 -17.34 10.11
N HIS A 211 19.99 -18.20 10.57
CA HIS A 211 19.06 -18.92 9.69
C HIS A 211 18.11 -17.99 8.91
N VAL A 212 17.65 -16.91 9.55
CA VAL A 212 16.81 -15.88 8.86
C VAL A 212 17.66 -14.86 8.09
N LEU A 213 18.92 -14.66 8.48
CA LEU A 213 19.85 -13.75 7.80
C LEU A 213 20.28 -14.26 6.42
N GLN A 214 20.47 -15.59 6.29
CA GLN A 214 20.86 -16.24 5.03
C GLN A 214 19.72 -16.33 4.01
N LYS A 215 18.49 -16.07 4.45
CA LYS A 215 17.31 -16.13 3.61
C LYS A 215 17.29 -14.95 2.62
N LYS A 216 17.03 -15.25 1.34
CA LYS A 216 16.79 -14.19 0.36
C LYS A 216 15.60 -13.35 0.78
N GLU A 217 15.72 -12.02 0.67
CA GLU A 217 14.61 -11.13 0.93
C GLU A 217 13.44 -11.49 0.01
N SER A 218 12.23 -11.55 0.57
CA SER A 218 11.02 -11.78 -0.20
C SER A 218 10.73 -10.54 -1.05
N MET A 219 10.82 -10.70 -2.37
CA MET A 219 10.61 -9.61 -3.35
C MET A 219 9.26 -9.73 -4.05
N GLY A 220 8.41 -10.63 -3.63
CA GLY A 220 7.18 -10.96 -4.34
C GLY A 220 5.93 -10.98 -3.48
N ILE A 221 4.80 -11.00 -4.16
CA ILE A 221 3.49 -11.17 -3.55
C ILE A 221 3.40 -12.56 -2.91
N CYS A 222 2.95 -12.65 -1.66
CA CYS A 222 3.00 -13.86 -0.83
C CYS A 222 2.42 -15.10 -1.52
N PHE A 223 1.32 -14.98 -2.26
CA PHE A 223 0.65 -16.11 -2.91
C PHE A 223 1.27 -16.50 -4.26
N ILE A 224 2.11 -15.66 -4.84
CA ILE A 224 2.83 -15.97 -6.08
C ILE A 224 4.13 -16.70 -5.76
N GLY A 225 4.85 -16.27 -4.73
CA GLY A 225 6.13 -16.84 -4.33
C GLY A 225 7.16 -16.75 -5.48
N LYS A 226 7.77 -17.88 -5.83
CA LYS A 226 8.77 -17.99 -6.91
C LYS A 226 8.17 -18.34 -8.27
N ARG A 227 6.84 -18.50 -8.37
CA ARG A 227 6.16 -18.91 -9.60
C ARG A 227 6.20 -17.81 -10.66
N ASN A 228 6.12 -18.20 -11.94
CA ASN A 228 5.91 -17.24 -13.01
C ASN A 228 4.52 -16.62 -12.86
N PHE A 229 4.47 -15.28 -12.84
CA PHE A 229 3.23 -14.53 -12.59
C PHE A 229 2.16 -14.82 -13.65
N GLU A 230 2.54 -14.86 -14.92
CA GLU A 230 1.62 -15.10 -16.04
C GLU A 230 1.01 -16.52 -15.95
N HIS A 231 1.83 -17.53 -15.74
CA HIS A 231 1.34 -18.90 -15.56
C HIS A 231 0.43 -19.04 -14.34
N PHE A 232 0.76 -18.34 -13.26
CA PHE A 232 -0.06 -18.36 -12.05
C PHE A 232 -1.44 -17.74 -12.29
N ILE A 233 -1.50 -16.53 -12.86
CA ILE A 233 -2.77 -15.81 -13.04
C ILE A 233 -3.70 -16.50 -14.04
N LEU A 234 -3.14 -17.18 -15.07
CA LEU A 234 -3.89 -17.92 -16.07
C LEU A 234 -4.57 -19.18 -15.52
N GLN A 235 -4.25 -19.63 -14.31
CA GLN A 235 -5.01 -20.68 -13.61
C GLN A 235 -6.39 -20.20 -13.16
N TYR A 236 -6.57 -18.91 -13.01
CA TYR A 236 -7.78 -18.27 -12.46
C TYR A 236 -8.52 -17.39 -13.47
N LEU A 237 -7.80 -16.81 -14.43
CA LEU A 237 -8.36 -15.91 -15.42
C LEU A 237 -8.21 -16.46 -16.82
N GLN A 238 -9.28 -16.35 -17.61
CA GLN A 238 -9.21 -16.69 -19.03
C GLN A 238 -8.39 -15.62 -19.79
N PRO A 239 -7.44 -16.04 -20.65
CA PRO A 239 -6.68 -15.10 -21.46
C PRO A 239 -7.61 -14.38 -22.43
N ARG A 240 -7.55 -13.07 -22.44
CA ARG A 240 -8.22 -12.21 -23.44
C ARG A 240 -7.14 -11.60 -24.34
N PRO A 241 -6.83 -12.22 -25.48
CA PRO A 241 -5.82 -11.69 -26.39
C PRO A 241 -6.26 -10.33 -26.92
N GLY A 242 -5.44 -9.31 -26.72
CA GLY A 242 -5.64 -7.96 -27.23
C GLY A 242 -4.56 -7.60 -28.25
N LYS A 243 -4.89 -6.73 -29.20
CA LYS A 243 -3.93 -6.15 -30.13
C LYS A 243 -3.32 -4.90 -29.56
N PHE A 244 -1.99 -4.77 -29.61
CA PHE A 244 -1.35 -3.48 -29.44
C PHE A 244 -1.56 -2.67 -30.74
N ILE A 245 -2.21 -1.54 -30.61
CA ILE A 245 -2.49 -0.64 -31.71
C ILE A 245 -1.68 0.63 -31.49
N SER A 246 -0.91 1.04 -32.51
CA SER A 246 -0.23 2.34 -32.50
C SER A 246 -1.25 3.45 -32.32
N ILE A 247 -1.03 4.33 -31.34
CA ILE A 247 -1.90 5.49 -31.11
C ILE A 247 -1.71 6.59 -32.16
N GLU A 248 -0.66 6.52 -32.97
CA GLU A 248 -0.30 7.49 -34.00
C GLU A 248 -0.99 7.22 -35.32
N ASP A 249 -0.94 5.98 -35.79
CA ASP A 249 -1.39 5.57 -37.12
C ASP A 249 -2.40 4.41 -37.13
N ASN A 250 -2.86 3.97 -35.95
CA ASN A 250 -3.79 2.86 -35.75
C ASN A 250 -3.29 1.50 -36.30
N LYS A 251 -2.00 1.36 -36.58
CA LYS A 251 -1.44 0.09 -37.01
C LYS A 251 -1.36 -0.91 -35.86
N VAL A 252 -1.63 -2.18 -36.16
CA VAL A 252 -1.45 -3.29 -35.22
C VAL A 252 0.05 -3.56 -35.06
N LEU A 253 0.59 -3.35 -33.87
CA LEU A 253 2.01 -3.56 -33.54
C LEU A 253 2.32 -4.98 -33.08
N GLY A 254 1.28 -5.79 -32.77
CA GLY A 254 1.41 -7.15 -32.28
C GLY A 254 0.44 -7.48 -31.15
N THR A 255 0.58 -8.68 -30.60
CA THR A 255 -0.14 -9.12 -29.41
C THR A 255 0.83 -9.14 -28.22
N HIS A 256 0.53 -8.39 -27.17
CA HIS A 256 1.18 -8.42 -25.85
C HIS A 256 2.73 -8.50 -25.75
N LYS A 257 3.47 -7.74 -26.57
CA LYS A 257 4.89 -7.46 -26.32
C LYS A 257 5.05 -5.96 -26.06
N ALA A 258 5.75 -5.62 -24.96
CA ALA A 258 5.81 -4.30 -24.35
C ALA A 258 6.04 -3.15 -25.33
N PRO A 259 5.31 -2.03 -25.19
CA PRO A 259 5.48 -0.83 -26.01
C PRO A 259 6.78 -0.08 -25.69
N GLN A 260 7.13 0.87 -26.57
CA GLN A 260 8.26 1.79 -26.40
C GLN A 260 8.35 2.36 -24.98
N VAL A 261 9.56 2.38 -24.45
CA VAL A 261 9.84 2.68 -23.04
C VAL A 261 9.51 4.13 -22.66
N ASP A 262 9.40 5.05 -23.62
CA ASP A 262 9.24 6.48 -23.37
C ASP A 262 8.36 7.19 -24.43
N HIS A 263 7.04 7.00 -24.32
CA HIS A 263 6.06 7.63 -25.20
C HIS A 263 5.18 8.63 -24.43
N PRO A 264 4.85 9.83 -24.98
CA PRO A 264 4.01 10.84 -24.31
C PRO A 264 2.63 10.34 -23.84
N ALA A 265 2.08 9.29 -24.47
CA ALA A 265 0.83 8.67 -24.06
C ALA A 265 0.89 7.99 -22.69
N LEU A 266 2.10 7.68 -22.19
CA LEU A 266 2.32 7.08 -20.87
C LEU A 266 2.33 8.12 -19.74
N TYR A 267 2.44 9.41 -20.06
CA TYR A 267 2.56 10.49 -19.09
C TYR A 267 1.23 11.18 -18.85
N ARG A 268 0.87 11.34 -17.59
CA ARG A 268 -0.35 12.02 -17.13
C ARG A 268 -0.06 12.81 -15.87
N ASP A 269 -0.77 13.90 -15.69
CA ASP A 269 -0.67 14.78 -14.51
C ASP A 269 -1.94 14.80 -13.66
N LEU A 270 -3.04 14.19 -14.16
CA LEU A 270 -4.33 14.22 -13.49
C LEU A 270 -4.86 12.79 -13.27
N LEU A 271 -5.33 12.54 -12.05
CA LEU A 271 -6.07 11.31 -11.71
C LEU A 271 -7.18 11.60 -10.70
N ARG A 272 -8.19 10.71 -10.64
CA ARG A 272 -9.23 10.71 -9.61
C ARG A 272 -9.19 9.40 -8.84
N THR A 273 -9.26 9.50 -7.51
CA THR A 273 -9.35 8.34 -6.63
C THR A 273 -10.80 7.98 -6.31
N ASN A 274 -11.03 6.81 -5.70
CA ASN A 274 -12.23 6.54 -4.92
C ASN A 274 -12.22 7.40 -3.64
N ARG A 275 -13.21 7.19 -2.77
CA ARG A 275 -13.20 7.78 -1.42
C ARG A 275 -11.89 7.43 -0.72
N VAL A 276 -11.18 8.45 -0.27
CA VAL A 276 -9.88 8.30 0.37
C VAL A 276 -10.04 7.76 1.79
N HIS A 277 -9.24 6.77 2.13
CA HIS A 277 -9.02 6.38 3.51
C HIS A 277 -7.95 7.31 4.11
N TRP A 278 -8.34 8.09 5.09
CA TRP A 278 -7.43 8.96 5.83
C TRP A 278 -6.97 8.26 7.11
N ILE A 279 -5.66 8.24 7.36
CA ILE A 279 -5.09 7.64 8.59
C ILE A 279 -5.68 8.30 9.84
N ALA A 280 -5.90 9.60 9.81
CA ALA A 280 -6.52 10.36 10.89
C ALA A 280 -8.05 10.23 10.95
N GLU A 281 -8.66 9.30 10.17
CA GLU A 281 -10.11 9.10 9.97
C GLU A 281 -10.82 10.25 9.24
N GLU A 282 -10.38 11.49 9.41
CA GLU A 282 -10.90 12.68 8.76
C GLU A 282 -9.88 13.24 7.75
N PRO A 283 -10.34 13.87 6.66
CA PRO A 283 -9.45 14.59 5.78
C PRO A 283 -8.73 15.70 6.53
N PRO A 284 -7.52 16.13 6.12
CA PRO A 284 -6.83 17.27 6.69
C PRO A 284 -7.72 18.51 6.73
N ALA A 285 -7.70 19.25 7.86
CA ALA A 285 -8.56 20.41 8.07
C ALA A 285 -8.43 21.49 6.98
N THR A 286 -7.23 21.70 6.45
CA THR A 286 -6.97 22.59 5.31
C THR A 286 -7.71 22.11 4.05
N LEU A 287 -7.68 20.80 3.76
CA LEU A 287 -8.38 20.23 2.61
C LEU A 287 -9.90 20.32 2.74
N VAL A 288 -10.44 20.21 3.95
CA VAL A 288 -11.89 20.37 4.21
C VAL A 288 -12.32 21.82 4.04
N ARG A 289 -11.55 22.77 4.60
CA ARG A 289 -11.87 24.20 4.58
C ARG A 289 -11.74 24.78 3.16
N ASP A 290 -10.57 24.56 2.53
CA ASP A 290 -10.18 25.25 1.30
C ASP A 290 -10.55 24.44 0.05
N LYS A 291 -11.04 23.19 0.22
CA LYS A 291 -11.31 22.19 -0.82
C LYS A 291 -10.08 21.79 -1.63
N MET A 292 -8.94 22.39 -1.38
CA MET A 292 -7.67 22.15 -2.05
C MET A 292 -6.53 22.12 -1.02
N MET A 293 -5.50 21.30 -1.29
CA MET A 293 -4.31 21.21 -0.44
C MET A 293 -3.10 20.77 -1.26
N GLU A 294 -1.98 21.44 -1.05
CA GLU A 294 -0.69 21.01 -1.56
C GLU A 294 -0.09 19.90 -0.69
N CYS A 295 0.39 18.85 -1.34
CA CYS A 295 1.06 17.74 -0.70
C CYS A 295 1.92 16.97 -1.72
N HIS A 296 2.36 15.78 -1.35
CA HIS A 296 3.05 14.85 -2.24
C HIS A 296 2.26 13.55 -2.37
N PHE A 297 2.45 12.83 -3.47
CA PHE A 297 1.91 11.50 -3.63
C PHE A 297 2.89 10.55 -4.30
N ARG A 298 2.68 9.26 -4.11
CA ARG A 298 3.28 8.18 -4.90
C ARG A 298 2.24 7.09 -5.15
N PHE A 299 2.41 6.33 -6.22
CA PHE A 299 1.54 5.22 -6.60
C PHE A 299 2.31 3.91 -6.82
N ARG A 300 3.60 3.91 -6.51
CA ARG A 300 4.49 2.74 -6.45
C ARG A 300 5.40 2.88 -5.24
N HIS A 301 5.73 1.76 -4.61
CA HIS A 301 6.49 1.72 -3.35
C HIS A 301 7.81 2.51 -3.41
N GLN A 302 8.70 2.21 -4.34
CA GLN A 302 10.04 2.82 -4.40
C GLN A 302 10.12 4.08 -5.27
N MET A 303 8.97 4.63 -5.66
CA MET A 303 8.91 5.85 -6.43
C MET A 303 9.19 7.07 -5.54
N ALA A 304 9.92 8.05 -6.07
CA ALA A 304 10.06 9.35 -5.43
C ALA A 304 8.69 10.02 -5.22
N LEU A 305 8.56 10.77 -4.14
CA LEU A 305 7.37 11.57 -3.85
C LEU A 305 7.21 12.67 -4.91
N VAL A 306 6.02 12.77 -5.49
CA VAL A 306 5.68 13.74 -6.54
C VAL A 306 4.84 14.86 -5.93
N PRO A 307 5.23 16.14 -6.05
CA PRO A 307 4.42 17.25 -5.63
C PRO A 307 3.09 17.30 -6.37
N CYS A 308 1.99 17.53 -5.65
CA CYS A 308 0.66 17.58 -6.21
C CYS A 308 -0.27 18.50 -5.43
N VAL A 309 -1.39 18.83 -6.06
CA VAL A 309 -2.53 19.49 -5.43
C VAL A 309 -3.68 18.49 -5.36
N LEU A 310 -4.25 18.32 -4.18
CA LEU A 310 -5.48 17.55 -3.96
C LEU A 310 -6.68 18.49 -4.04
N THR A 311 -7.75 18.03 -4.70
CA THR A 311 -9.06 18.70 -4.69
C THR A 311 -10.11 17.73 -4.17
N LEU A 312 -10.74 18.08 -3.04
CA LEU A 312 -11.73 17.24 -2.37
C LEU A 312 -13.12 17.44 -2.98
N ASN A 313 -13.73 16.35 -3.43
CA ASN A 313 -15.11 16.32 -3.89
C ASN A 313 -16.09 16.07 -2.73
N GLN A 314 -17.37 16.42 -2.93
CA GLN A 314 -18.43 16.21 -1.93
C GLN A 314 -18.64 14.74 -1.55
N ASP A 315 -18.38 13.81 -2.47
CA ASP A 315 -18.52 12.36 -2.28
C ASP A 315 -17.31 11.73 -1.55
N GLY A 316 -16.34 12.54 -1.12
CA GLY A 316 -15.10 12.08 -0.45
C GLY A 316 -14.04 11.53 -1.41
N THR A 317 -14.29 11.56 -2.73
CA THR A 317 -13.27 11.29 -3.74
C THR A 317 -12.33 12.48 -3.88
N VAL A 318 -11.14 12.26 -4.42
CA VAL A 318 -10.13 13.31 -4.57
C VAL A 318 -9.61 13.33 -6.01
N TRP A 319 -9.57 14.52 -6.60
CA TRP A 319 -8.73 14.78 -7.76
C TRP A 319 -7.32 15.07 -7.31
N VAL A 320 -6.36 14.49 -8.01
CA VAL A 320 -4.92 14.70 -7.77
C VAL A 320 -4.33 15.30 -9.04
N THR A 321 -3.83 16.52 -8.95
CA THR A 321 -3.11 17.20 -10.02
C THR A 321 -1.62 17.23 -9.69
N ALA A 322 -0.82 16.44 -10.40
CA ALA A 322 0.62 16.42 -10.23
C ALA A 322 1.27 17.67 -10.87
N VAL A 323 2.27 18.24 -10.20
CA VAL A 323 3.02 19.40 -10.74
C VAL A 323 3.73 19.06 -12.05
N LYS A 324 4.17 17.81 -12.19
CA LYS A 324 4.77 17.27 -13.42
C LYS A 324 4.07 15.97 -13.80
N ALA A 325 3.86 15.78 -15.10
CA ALA A 325 3.31 14.53 -15.60
C ALA A 325 4.18 13.33 -15.19
N VAL A 326 3.52 12.29 -14.67
CA VAL A 326 4.15 11.06 -14.18
C VAL A 326 3.90 9.91 -15.13
N ARG A 327 4.88 9.02 -15.27
CA ARG A 327 4.84 7.89 -16.19
C ARG A 327 4.15 6.68 -15.58
N GLY A 328 3.20 6.11 -16.33
CA GLY A 328 2.63 4.79 -16.03
C GLY A 328 1.67 4.77 -14.85
N LEU A 329 0.86 5.84 -14.67
CA LEU A 329 -0.31 5.79 -13.81
C LEU A 329 -1.24 4.66 -14.27
N ALA A 330 -1.68 3.81 -13.35
CA ALA A 330 -2.55 2.68 -13.65
C ALA A 330 -3.81 2.72 -12.80
N LEU A 331 -4.95 2.37 -13.42
CA LEU A 331 -6.21 2.15 -12.71
C LEU A 331 -6.08 0.96 -11.76
N GLY A 332 -6.69 1.03 -10.59
CA GLY A 332 -6.61 -0.01 -9.56
C GLY A 332 -5.45 0.13 -8.59
N GLN A 333 -4.37 0.83 -8.95
CA GLN A 333 -3.30 1.21 -8.02
C GLN A 333 -3.78 2.24 -7.00
N PHE A 334 -3.07 2.38 -5.89
CA PHE A 334 -3.35 3.37 -4.87
C PHE A 334 -2.48 4.62 -5.07
N ALA A 335 -3.12 5.79 -5.01
CA ALA A 335 -2.43 7.05 -4.79
C ALA A 335 -2.31 7.27 -3.29
N VAL A 336 -1.10 7.25 -2.76
CA VAL A 336 -0.80 7.43 -1.34
C VAL A 336 -0.26 8.84 -1.13
N PHE A 337 -0.84 9.56 -0.17
CA PHE A 337 -0.60 11.00 0.06
C PHE A 337 0.31 11.23 1.25
N TYR A 338 1.20 12.21 1.13
CA TYR A 338 2.20 12.54 2.13
C TYR A 338 2.30 14.05 2.35
N LYS A 339 2.48 14.46 3.59
CA LYS A 339 2.84 15.84 3.95
C LYS A 339 4.05 15.78 4.89
N SER A 340 5.19 16.29 4.43
CA SER A 340 6.49 16.02 5.05
C SER A 340 6.75 14.51 5.14
N ASP A 341 7.03 13.95 6.32
CA ASP A 341 7.21 12.54 6.59
C ASP A 341 5.91 11.79 6.96
N GLU A 342 4.79 12.52 7.13
CA GLU A 342 3.49 11.95 7.48
C GLU A 342 2.80 11.33 6.25
N CYS A 343 2.41 10.05 6.35
CA CYS A 343 1.49 9.40 5.43
C CYS A 343 0.05 9.75 5.82
N LEU A 344 -0.63 10.54 5.00
CA LEU A 344 -1.99 11.01 5.28
C LEU A 344 -3.06 9.94 5.03
N GLY A 345 -2.78 9.00 4.13
CA GLY A 345 -3.72 7.97 3.69
C GLY A 345 -3.65 7.71 2.19
N SER A 346 -4.64 7.01 1.65
CA SER A 346 -4.64 6.66 0.23
C SER A 346 -6.04 6.45 -0.36
N GLY A 347 -6.12 6.54 -1.69
CA GLY A 347 -7.29 6.18 -2.46
C GLY A 347 -6.93 5.36 -3.71
N LYS A 348 -7.79 4.39 -4.07
CA LYS A 348 -7.63 3.60 -5.30
C LYS A 348 -7.89 4.49 -6.52
N ILE A 349 -7.00 4.46 -7.51
CA ILE A 349 -7.11 5.26 -8.74
C ILE A 349 -8.23 4.69 -9.60
N LEU A 350 -9.28 5.49 -9.83
CA LEU A 350 -10.47 5.13 -10.62
C LEU A 350 -10.48 5.72 -12.01
N ARG A 351 -9.92 6.91 -12.19
CA ARG A 351 -9.90 7.62 -13.48
C ARG A 351 -8.56 8.30 -13.68
N LEU A 352 -8.16 8.38 -14.94
CA LEU A 352 -6.96 9.10 -15.37
C LEU A 352 -7.39 10.28 -16.24
N GLY A 353 -6.70 11.40 -16.12
CA GLY A 353 -6.82 12.53 -17.02
C GLY A 353 -6.24 12.24 -18.41
N PRO A 354 -6.30 13.19 -19.33
CA PRO A 354 -5.72 13.05 -20.66
C PRO A 354 -4.21 12.83 -20.56
N SER A 355 -3.64 12.09 -21.51
CA SER A 355 -2.19 11.93 -21.62
C SER A 355 -1.53 13.16 -22.21
N ALA A 356 -0.22 13.32 -21.99
CA ALA A 356 0.57 14.37 -22.62
C ALA A 356 0.41 14.36 -24.15
N TYR A 357 0.35 13.17 -24.76
CA TYR A 357 0.07 13.00 -26.20
C TYR A 357 -1.32 13.54 -26.59
N THR A 358 -2.38 13.24 -25.84
CA THR A 358 -3.73 13.72 -26.11
C THR A 358 -3.80 15.25 -26.04
N LEU A 359 -3.13 15.84 -25.04
CA LEU A 359 -3.06 17.29 -24.86
C LEU A 359 -2.31 17.98 -26.01
N GLN A 360 -1.23 17.37 -26.51
CA GLN A 360 -0.49 17.88 -27.67
C GLN A 360 -1.34 17.84 -28.95
N LYS A 361 -2.04 16.73 -29.22
CA LYS A 361 -2.96 16.63 -30.36
C LYS A 361 -4.11 17.66 -30.28
N GLY A 362 -4.64 17.91 -29.09
CA GLY A 362 -5.69 18.93 -28.89
C GLY A 362 -5.19 20.34 -29.23
N LYS A 363 -3.98 20.71 -28.76
CA LYS A 363 -3.35 22.02 -29.06
C LYS A 363 -3.08 22.21 -30.54
N ASN A 364 -2.69 21.15 -31.25
CA ASN A 364 -2.43 21.23 -32.70
C ASN A 364 -3.75 21.39 -33.51
N ARG A 365 -4.86 20.80 -33.06
CA ARG A 365 -6.19 20.99 -33.68
C ARG A 365 -6.72 22.41 -33.52
N THR A 366 -6.48 23.07 -32.39
CA THR A 366 -6.92 24.46 -32.16
C THR A 366 -6.05 25.49 -32.87
N ARG A 367 -4.84 25.12 -33.28
CA ARG A 367 -3.97 25.98 -34.09
C ARG A 367 -4.27 25.95 -35.61
N VAL A 368 -4.98 24.95 -36.07
CA VAL A 368 -5.49 24.83 -37.45
C VAL A 368 -6.99 25.18 -37.41
N ALA A 369 -7.32 26.44 -37.06
CA ALA A 369 -8.62 26.98 -37.37
C ALA A 369 -8.62 27.28 -38.89
N PRO A 370 -9.70 26.96 -39.63
CA PRO A 370 -9.74 27.23 -41.07
C PRO A 370 -9.66 28.71 -41.29
N GLU A 371 -8.76 29.14 -42.18
CA GLU A 371 -8.83 30.45 -42.83
C GLU A 371 -10.23 30.51 -43.45
N VAL A 372 -11.03 31.46 -42.99
CA VAL A 372 -12.30 31.81 -43.62
C VAL A 372 -11.91 32.47 -44.96
N SER A 373 -12.04 31.71 -46.02
CA SER A 373 -11.98 32.28 -47.37
C SER A 373 -13.13 33.29 -47.53
N SER A 374 -12.76 34.56 -47.57
CA SER A 374 -13.65 35.65 -47.93
C SER A 374 -13.83 35.63 -49.44
N ASP A 375 -14.62 34.76 -49.99
CA ASP A 375 -15.16 34.89 -51.34
C ASP A 375 -16.45 35.73 -51.27
N SER A 376 -16.28 37.01 -51.57
CA SER A 376 -17.40 37.91 -51.86
C SER A 376 -17.88 37.68 -53.31
N PRO A 377 -19.15 37.37 -53.53
CA PRO A 377 -19.68 37.33 -54.89
C PRO A 377 -19.83 38.77 -55.43
N GLY A 378 -19.08 39.09 -56.49
CA GLY A 378 -19.24 40.33 -57.23
C GLY A 378 -20.62 40.46 -57.88
N LEU A 379 -21.30 41.55 -57.58
CA LEU A 379 -22.46 42.02 -58.27
C LEU A 379 -22.05 42.57 -59.65
N HIS A 380 -22.41 41.88 -60.72
CA HIS A 380 -22.45 42.44 -62.05
C HIS A 380 -23.78 43.22 -62.28
N PRO A 381 -23.75 44.45 -62.81
CA PRO A 381 -24.93 45.10 -63.28
C PRO A 381 -25.18 44.69 -64.76
N THR A 382 -26.37 44.29 -65.07
CA THR A 382 -26.89 44.15 -66.46
C THR A 382 -27.69 45.36 -66.89
N PRO A 383 -27.72 45.66 -68.21
CA PRO A 383 -28.17 46.92 -68.78
C PRO A 383 -29.68 47.14 -68.82
#